data_a737bdb49451ab5e8b681e55a44dec9a
#
_entry.id   a737bdb49451ab5e8b681e55a44dec9a
#
_cell.length_a   1.000
_cell.length_b   1.000
_cell.length_c   1.000
_cell.angle_alpha   90.00
_cell.angle_beta   90.00
_cell.angle_gamma   90.00
#
_symmetry.space_group_name_H-M   'P 1'
#
loop_
_entity.id
_entity.type
_entity.pdbx_description
1 polymer ?
#
loop_
_entity_poly.entity_id
_entity_poly.type
_entity_poly.pdbx_seq_one_letter_code
_entity_poly.pdbx_strand_id
1 'polypeptide(L)'
;MSYDESNEETLGDKAGIGVMKDSASDVATGGSGVGEDVAYPTVSVIIPTYTKARWDWLHECVASVQAQLVPALEIIVVVDHNPELLEEISREFPDVIAVPNIGGRGVSGARNSGVKASRGEVVAFLDDDSIATPDWLAILLGHIMTPGVVGVGCYSDGLWESPRPSWFPGEFSWTIGVSYSGLPQAPTAVRNVWTSAMLVKRSAFELVDGFREDFGKIGNKSLPEDTDLCLRIAAVEENSVWMWDPAKVMQHRVPAGRATFGYLMSRCFLQGWGKAAMARMDGFDESTALERHYAARTLPAGVGRGLADAARGDISGLGRSGAIVAAFSVAVAGYAWYLVESPFRKKADSAPSATA
;
A
#
# COMPACT_ATOMS: atom_id res chain seq x y z
N MET A 1 -46.45 26.43 -42.34
CA MET A 1 -46.65 26.71 -40.92
C MET A 1 -45.45 26.07 -40.17
N SER A 2 -44.62 26.93 -39.71
CA SER A 2 -43.31 26.68 -39.12
C SER A 2 -43.43 26.01 -37.76
N TYR A 3 -42.64 24.96 -37.54
CA TYR A 3 -42.34 24.43 -36.24
C TYR A 3 -40.99 25.00 -35.82
N ASP A 4 -40.99 25.62 -34.65
CA ASP A 4 -39.84 26.23 -34.00
C ASP A 4 -39.12 25.16 -33.13
N GLU A 5 -37.84 24.94 -33.43
CA GLU A 5 -36.90 24.14 -32.62
C GLU A 5 -36.21 25.09 -31.64
N SER A 6 -36.44 24.90 -30.35
CA SER A 6 -35.47 25.36 -29.36
C SER A 6 -35.75 24.78 -27.97
N ASN A 7 -34.68 24.25 -27.37
CA ASN A 7 -34.45 23.90 -25.96
C ASN A 7 -34.66 22.44 -25.53
N GLU A 8 -33.69 21.60 -25.84
CA GLU A 8 -33.24 20.56 -24.94
C GLU A 8 -31.93 20.99 -24.29
N GLU A 9 -31.99 21.52 -23.07
CA GLU A 9 -30.85 21.66 -22.19
C GLU A 9 -30.50 20.26 -21.62
N THR A 10 -29.47 19.70 -22.18
CA THR A 10 -28.82 18.50 -21.67
C THR A 10 -28.18 18.79 -20.32
N LEU A 11 -28.70 18.18 -19.27
CA LEU A 11 -28.01 17.99 -17.97
C LEU A 11 -26.76 17.15 -18.21
N GLY A 12 -25.62 17.83 -18.33
CA GLY A 12 -24.30 17.25 -18.50
C GLY A 12 -23.84 16.58 -17.24
N ASP A 13 -23.54 15.34 -17.43
CA ASP A 13 -22.83 14.38 -16.64
C ASP A 13 -21.52 14.96 -16.06
N LYS A 14 -21.47 15.19 -14.73
CA LYS A 14 -20.26 15.52 -13.98
C LYS A 14 -19.87 14.36 -13.08
N ALA A 15 -19.46 13.27 -13.67
CA ALA A 15 -18.71 12.23 -13.03
C ALA A 15 -17.61 11.73 -13.99
N GLY A 16 -16.79 12.67 -14.46
CA GLY A 16 -15.65 12.41 -15.31
C GLY A 16 -14.42 12.18 -14.45
N ILE A 17 -13.93 10.94 -14.45
CA ILE A 17 -12.50 10.66 -14.24
C ILE A 17 -11.79 11.51 -15.29
N GLY A 18 -11.12 12.58 -14.83
CA GLY A 18 -10.33 13.44 -15.69
C GLY A 18 -9.13 12.68 -16.25
N VAL A 19 -9.33 12.02 -17.39
CA VAL A 19 -8.22 11.66 -18.28
C VAL A 19 -7.77 12.95 -18.90
N MET A 20 -6.64 13.48 -18.47
CA MET A 20 -5.94 14.52 -19.18
C MET A 20 -5.63 14.00 -20.58
N LYS A 21 -6.32 14.54 -21.59
CA LYS A 21 -6.00 14.29 -22.99
C LYS A 21 -4.75 15.05 -23.37
N ASP A 22 -3.80 14.26 -23.90
CA ASP A 22 -2.79 14.60 -24.89
C ASP A 22 -1.95 15.88 -24.73
N SER A 23 -0.81 15.72 -24.08
CA SER A 23 0.46 16.24 -24.59
C SER A 23 1.58 15.20 -24.39
N ALA A 24 1.39 14.03 -24.99
CA ALA A 24 2.40 12.99 -25.09
C ALA A 24 2.80 12.85 -26.56
N SER A 25 3.55 13.82 -27.06
CA SER A 25 4.43 13.64 -28.22
C SER A 25 5.73 14.35 -27.85
N ASP A 26 6.69 13.56 -27.43
CA ASP A 26 8.13 13.68 -27.50
C ASP A 26 8.80 13.03 -26.27
N VAL A 27 8.64 11.71 -26.15
CA VAL A 27 9.63 10.92 -25.45
C VAL A 27 10.49 10.29 -26.54
N ALA A 28 11.56 10.99 -26.85
CA ALA A 28 12.62 10.52 -27.70
C ALA A 28 13.19 9.21 -27.17
N THR A 29 13.25 8.20 -28.03
CA THR A 29 14.15 7.07 -27.93
C THR A 29 15.58 7.60 -27.92
N GLY A 30 16.11 7.93 -26.76
CA GLY A 30 17.47 8.38 -26.52
C GLY A 30 18.35 7.18 -26.24
N GLY A 31 19.22 6.89 -27.18
CA GLY A 31 20.32 5.94 -27.06
C GLY A 31 21.28 6.30 -25.92
N SER A 32 22.02 5.29 -25.51
CA SER A 32 23.19 5.31 -24.63
C SER A 32 24.06 6.57 -24.74
N GLY A 33 23.85 7.54 -23.86
CA GLY A 33 24.68 8.68 -23.59
C GLY A 33 25.04 8.69 -22.11
N VAL A 34 26.32 8.59 -21.81
CA VAL A 34 26.91 8.67 -20.48
C VAL A 34 26.58 10.04 -19.87
N GLY A 35 25.80 10.07 -18.79
CA GLY A 35 25.89 10.89 -17.60
C GLY A 35 25.79 12.39 -17.72
N GLU A 36 24.60 12.98 -17.68
CA GLU A 36 24.38 14.14 -16.80
C GLU A 36 24.17 13.58 -15.38
N ASP A 37 24.92 14.09 -14.39
CA ASP A 37 24.72 13.75 -12.97
C ASP A 37 23.31 14.19 -12.56
N VAL A 38 22.36 13.29 -12.60
CA VAL A 38 21.01 13.55 -12.11
C VAL A 38 21.10 13.65 -10.58
N ALA A 39 21.03 14.86 -10.07
CA ALA A 39 21.00 15.11 -8.62
C ALA A 39 19.64 14.68 -8.05
N TYR A 40 19.58 13.47 -7.53
CA TYR A 40 18.41 12.99 -6.80
C TYR A 40 18.29 13.67 -5.42
N PRO A 41 17.06 13.90 -4.92
CA PRO A 41 16.87 14.33 -3.54
C PRO A 41 17.41 13.27 -2.59
N THR A 42 17.89 13.71 -1.42
CA THR A 42 18.37 12.81 -0.39
C THR A 42 17.24 11.95 0.17
N VAL A 43 17.48 10.64 0.37
CA VAL A 43 16.48 9.69 0.84
C VAL A 43 16.92 8.99 2.12
N SER A 44 16.04 8.98 3.14
CA SER A 44 16.18 8.13 4.33
C SER A 44 15.28 6.91 4.19
N VAL A 45 15.86 5.71 4.31
CA VAL A 45 15.08 4.46 4.27
C VAL A 45 14.75 4.03 5.69
N ILE A 46 13.46 3.82 5.98
CA ILE A 46 12.93 3.44 7.30
C ILE A 46 12.42 2.02 7.24
N ILE A 47 12.96 1.15 8.11
CA ILE A 47 12.63 -0.26 8.20
C ILE A 47 12.09 -0.54 9.61
N PRO A 48 10.76 -0.66 9.80
CA PRO A 48 10.18 -1.06 11.08
C PRO A 48 10.36 -2.55 11.31
N THR A 49 10.75 -2.94 12.53
CA THR A 49 10.83 -4.35 12.96
C THR A 49 10.38 -4.51 14.41
N TYR A 50 9.99 -5.72 14.83
CA TYR A 50 9.50 -5.95 16.19
C TYR A 50 9.92 -7.31 16.78
N THR A 51 10.46 -8.22 15.97
CA THR A 51 10.71 -9.60 16.39
C THR A 51 12.00 -10.18 15.79
N LYS A 52 12.73 -10.90 16.61
CA LYS A 52 13.90 -11.66 16.18
C LYS A 52 13.57 -12.83 15.25
N ALA A 53 12.31 -13.28 15.20
CA ALA A 53 11.90 -14.35 14.29
C ALA A 53 12.08 -14.00 12.79
N ARG A 54 12.31 -12.73 12.48
CA ARG A 54 12.60 -12.24 11.13
C ARG A 54 14.05 -11.78 10.95
N TRP A 55 14.97 -12.25 11.78
CA TRP A 55 16.35 -11.81 11.80
C TRP A 55 17.05 -11.94 10.45
N ASP A 56 16.95 -13.10 9.81
CA ASP A 56 17.56 -13.33 8.50
C ASP A 56 16.90 -12.46 7.39
N TRP A 57 15.60 -12.21 7.51
CA TRP A 57 14.89 -11.36 6.56
C TRP A 57 15.31 -9.89 6.71
N LEU A 58 15.50 -9.42 7.94
CA LEU A 58 16.02 -8.08 8.21
C LEU A 58 17.42 -7.91 7.61
N HIS A 59 18.29 -8.92 7.72
CA HIS A 59 19.63 -8.89 7.09
C HIS A 59 19.51 -8.72 5.57
N GLU A 60 18.69 -9.51 4.90
CA GLU A 60 18.48 -9.41 3.45
C GLU A 60 17.86 -8.07 3.07
N CYS A 61 16.89 -7.58 3.85
CA CYS A 61 16.27 -6.27 3.66
C CYS A 61 17.31 -5.14 3.73
N VAL A 62 18.10 -5.07 4.80
CA VAL A 62 19.16 -4.05 4.97
C VAL A 62 20.19 -4.15 3.85
N ALA A 63 20.68 -5.35 3.54
CA ALA A 63 21.63 -5.57 2.45
C ALA A 63 21.10 -5.10 1.10
N SER A 64 19.81 -5.28 0.82
CA SER A 64 19.15 -4.83 -0.41
C SER A 64 19.13 -3.29 -0.53
N VAL A 65 19.01 -2.58 0.59
CA VAL A 65 19.09 -1.11 0.63
C VAL A 65 20.53 -0.63 0.48
N GLN A 66 21.48 -1.31 1.10
CA GLN A 66 22.90 -0.98 0.96
C GLN A 66 23.42 -1.19 -0.47
N ALA A 67 22.79 -2.08 -1.23
CA ALA A 67 23.12 -2.39 -2.63
C ALA A 67 22.43 -1.48 -3.67
N GLN A 68 21.76 -0.39 -3.27
CA GLN A 68 21.06 0.49 -4.20
C GLN A 68 22.02 1.26 -5.11
N LEU A 69 21.66 1.41 -6.40
CA LEU A 69 22.43 2.21 -7.39
C LEU A 69 22.45 3.70 -7.02
N VAL A 70 21.35 4.21 -6.48
CA VAL A 70 21.29 5.52 -5.83
C VAL A 70 21.36 5.28 -4.34
N PRO A 71 22.48 5.61 -3.66
CA PRO A 71 22.63 5.30 -2.25
C PRO A 71 21.64 6.08 -1.38
N ALA A 72 21.09 5.41 -0.38
CA ALA A 72 20.35 6.10 0.66
C ALA A 72 21.28 7.01 1.47
N LEU A 73 20.80 8.17 1.91
CA LEU A 73 21.50 9.04 2.85
C LEU A 73 21.76 8.31 4.17
N GLU A 74 20.79 7.53 4.60
CA GLU A 74 20.82 6.75 5.83
C GLU A 74 19.77 5.61 5.79
N ILE A 75 20.07 4.56 6.53
CA ILE A 75 19.15 3.44 6.78
C ILE A 75 18.79 3.48 8.26
N ILE A 76 17.51 3.54 8.58
CA ILE A 76 17.00 3.63 9.94
C ILE A 76 16.15 2.39 10.22
N VAL A 77 16.62 1.54 11.12
CA VAL A 77 15.84 0.40 11.62
C VAL A 77 15.14 0.82 12.91
N VAL A 78 13.82 0.78 12.89
CA VAL A 78 12.99 1.18 14.05
C VAL A 78 12.48 -0.06 14.75
N VAL A 79 12.83 -0.25 16.00
CA VAL A 79 12.45 -1.42 16.79
C VAL A 79 11.22 -1.14 17.63
N ASP A 80 10.13 -1.86 17.36
CA ASP A 80 8.85 -1.63 18.03
C ASP A 80 8.80 -2.33 19.41
N HIS A 81 9.07 -1.55 20.47
CA HIS A 81 8.95 -1.94 21.88
C HIS A 81 9.67 -3.26 22.24
N ASN A 82 10.90 -3.44 21.73
CA ASN A 82 11.74 -4.60 22.01
C ASN A 82 13.20 -4.14 22.25
N PRO A 83 13.58 -3.76 23.48
CA PRO A 83 14.88 -3.23 23.78
C PRO A 83 16.03 -4.23 23.54
N GLU A 84 15.80 -5.52 23.78
CA GLU A 84 16.82 -6.56 23.53
C GLU A 84 17.15 -6.66 22.03
N LEU A 85 16.13 -6.63 21.18
CA LEU A 85 16.30 -6.61 19.74
C LEU A 85 17.02 -5.32 19.26
N LEU A 86 16.72 -4.17 19.88
CA LEU A 86 17.39 -2.91 19.57
C LEU A 86 18.90 -2.98 19.84
N GLU A 87 19.30 -3.54 20.98
CA GLU A 87 20.73 -3.72 21.32
C GLU A 87 21.41 -4.69 20.34
N GLU A 88 20.75 -5.76 19.94
CA GLU A 88 21.29 -6.74 18.97
C GLU A 88 21.47 -6.06 17.59
N ILE A 89 20.47 -5.35 17.09
CA ILE A 89 20.52 -4.63 15.81
C ILE A 89 21.62 -3.57 15.81
N SER A 90 21.74 -2.78 16.88
CA SER A 90 22.79 -1.77 17.00
C SER A 90 24.21 -2.34 16.95
N ARG A 91 24.38 -3.57 17.41
CA ARG A 91 25.68 -4.28 17.40
C ARG A 91 25.97 -4.91 16.04
N GLU A 92 24.94 -5.49 15.42
CA GLU A 92 25.06 -6.25 14.17
C GLU A 92 25.23 -5.33 12.94
N PHE A 93 24.55 -4.19 12.93
CA PHE A 93 24.55 -3.29 11.78
C PHE A 93 25.18 -1.93 12.13
N PRO A 94 26.51 -1.81 12.15
CA PRO A 94 27.19 -0.57 12.57
C PRO A 94 26.93 0.62 11.64
N ASP A 95 26.57 0.36 10.37
CA ASP A 95 26.28 1.39 9.37
C ASP A 95 24.78 1.75 9.30
N VAL A 96 23.97 1.21 10.19
CA VAL A 96 22.52 1.45 10.28
C VAL A 96 22.21 2.20 11.56
N ILE A 97 21.30 3.17 11.47
CA ILE A 97 20.80 3.90 12.62
C ILE A 97 19.68 3.08 13.27
N ALA A 98 19.95 2.41 14.38
CA ALA A 98 18.94 1.69 15.14
C ALA A 98 18.30 2.62 16.17
N VAL A 99 16.96 2.74 16.16
CA VAL A 99 16.20 3.59 17.09
C VAL A 99 14.99 2.83 17.66
N PRO A 100 14.59 3.15 18.91
CA PRO A 100 13.36 2.60 19.46
C PRO A 100 12.13 3.28 18.85
N ASN A 101 11.01 2.57 18.76
CA ASN A 101 9.71 3.20 18.58
C ASN A 101 9.37 4.01 19.85
N ILE A 102 9.25 5.33 19.72
CA ILE A 102 8.90 6.27 20.80
C ILE A 102 7.41 6.65 20.78
N GLY A 103 6.66 6.22 19.76
CA GLY A 103 5.21 6.40 19.61
C GLY A 103 4.41 5.20 20.14
N GLY A 104 3.15 5.13 19.76
CA GLY A 104 2.28 3.99 20.05
C GLY A 104 2.82 2.68 19.47
N ARG A 105 2.52 1.56 20.14
CA ARG A 105 2.91 0.23 19.65
C ARG A 105 2.26 -0.05 18.31
N GLY A 106 3.04 -0.54 17.34
CA GLY A 106 2.60 -0.90 16.00
C GLY A 106 3.39 -0.19 14.90
N VAL A 107 3.14 -0.58 13.67
CA VAL A 107 3.91 -0.16 12.51
C VAL A 107 3.83 1.35 12.25
N SER A 108 2.68 1.98 12.49
CA SER A 108 2.49 3.44 12.31
C SER A 108 3.35 4.25 13.26
N GLY A 109 3.35 3.93 14.56
CA GLY A 109 4.22 4.58 15.55
C GLY A 109 5.70 4.35 15.26
N ALA A 110 6.08 3.14 14.84
CA ALA A 110 7.45 2.83 14.44
C ALA A 110 7.88 3.66 13.22
N ARG A 111 7.06 3.74 12.16
CA ARG A 111 7.36 4.55 10.97
C ARG A 111 7.48 6.04 11.33
N ASN A 112 6.56 6.58 12.14
CA ASN A 112 6.65 7.97 12.63
C ASN A 112 7.93 8.22 13.41
N SER A 113 8.33 7.29 14.27
CA SER A 113 9.59 7.40 15.05
C SER A 113 10.81 7.41 14.13
N GLY A 114 10.79 6.61 13.06
CA GLY A 114 11.82 6.59 12.03
C GLY A 114 11.92 7.92 11.28
N VAL A 115 10.78 8.50 10.89
CA VAL A 115 10.77 9.83 10.22
C VAL A 115 11.34 10.91 11.13
N LYS A 116 10.99 10.91 12.41
CA LYS A 116 11.55 11.87 13.39
C LYS A 116 13.07 11.75 13.54
N ALA A 117 13.64 10.56 13.38
CA ALA A 117 15.08 10.31 13.46
C ALA A 117 15.81 10.59 12.14
N SER A 118 15.09 10.73 11.03
CA SER A 118 15.64 10.82 9.68
C SER A 118 15.87 12.26 9.21
N ARG A 119 16.73 12.44 8.18
CA ARG A 119 17.17 13.74 7.66
C ARG A 119 16.97 13.92 6.16
N GLY A 120 16.62 12.86 5.42
CA GLY A 120 16.43 12.92 3.96
C GLY A 120 15.26 13.81 3.58
N GLU A 121 15.31 14.41 2.39
CA GLU A 121 14.23 15.19 1.79
C GLU A 121 13.04 14.30 1.39
N VAL A 122 13.35 13.03 1.11
CA VAL A 122 12.40 11.97 0.81
C VAL A 122 12.53 10.88 1.88
N VAL A 123 11.41 10.33 2.29
CA VAL A 123 11.35 9.19 3.19
C VAL A 123 10.89 7.98 2.39
N ALA A 124 11.63 6.89 2.48
CA ALA A 124 11.28 5.61 1.90
C ALA A 124 10.92 4.62 3.03
N PHE A 125 9.77 3.97 2.92
CA PHE A 125 9.36 2.91 3.83
C PHE A 125 9.56 1.56 3.17
N LEU A 126 10.16 0.63 3.92
CA LEU A 126 10.42 -0.75 3.49
C LEU A 126 10.14 -1.68 4.66
N ASP A 127 9.31 -2.70 4.47
CA ASP A 127 9.03 -3.66 5.53
C ASP A 127 10.21 -4.64 5.72
N ASP A 128 10.44 -5.13 6.96
CA ASP A 128 11.55 -6.02 7.33
C ASP A 128 11.51 -7.41 6.65
N ASP A 129 10.40 -7.73 5.96
CA ASP A 129 10.20 -8.92 5.14
C ASP A 129 10.19 -8.63 3.63
N SER A 130 10.77 -7.49 3.22
CA SER A 130 10.86 -7.05 1.83
C SER A 130 12.31 -6.96 1.35
N ILE A 131 12.53 -7.17 0.05
CA ILE A 131 13.83 -7.08 -0.62
C ILE A 131 13.67 -6.17 -1.83
N ALA A 132 14.45 -5.09 -1.89
CA ALA A 132 14.48 -4.16 -3.00
C ALA A 132 15.49 -4.60 -4.07
N THR A 133 15.19 -4.41 -5.36
CA THR A 133 16.20 -4.55 -6.41
C THR A 133 17.14 -3.34 -6.39
N PRO A 134 18.37 -3.44 -6.95
CA PRO A 134 19.35 -2.35 -6.91
C PRO A 134 18.90 -1.03 -7.52
N ASP A 135 17.91 -1.04 -8.40
CA ASP A 135 17.36 0.11 -9.11
C ASP A 135 16.08 0.70 -8.46
N TRP A 136 15.62 0.15 -7.34
CA TRP A 136 14.40 0.58 -6.66
C TRP A 136 14.37 2.09 -6.35
N LEU A 137 15.41 2.60 -5.65
CA LEU A 137 15.47 4.03 -5.33
C LEU A 137 15.62 4.89 -6.58
N ALA A 138 16.41 4.47 -7.56
CA ALA A 138 16.62 5.24 -8.80
C ALA A 138 15.30 5.44 -9.56
N ILE A 139 14.53 4.37 -9.73
CA ILE A 139 13.23 4.42 -10.43
C ILE A 139 12.23 5.30 -9.68
N LEU A 140 12.05 5.10 -8.38
CA LEU A 140 11.04 5.82 -7.64
C LEU A 140 11.40 7.29 -7.40
N LEU A 141 12.68 7.61 -7.18
CA LEU A 141 13.14 8.99 -7.09
C LEU A 141 12.96 9.74 -8.40
N GLY A 142 13.11 9.08 -9.54
CA GLY A 142 12.81 9.66 -10.85
C GLY A 142 11.38 10.21 -10.93
N HIS A 143 10.39 9.50 -10.37
CA HIS A 143 9.01 10.00 -10.29
C HIS A 143 8.83 11.13 -9.27
N ILE A 144 9.50 11.06 -8.11
CA ILE A 144 9.47 12.12 -7.08
C ILE A 144 9.91 13.47 -7.63
N MET A 145 10.81 13.50 -8.61
CA MET A 145 11.28 14.73 -9.26
C MET A 145 10.21 15.36 -10.17
N THR A 146 9.16 14.64 -10.54
CA THR A 146 8.08 15.18 -11.35
C THR A 146 7.27 16.20 -10.54
N PRO A 147 6.99 17.40 -11.09
CA PRO A 147 6.17 18.40 -10.42
C PRO A 147 4.81 17.86 -9.97
N GLY A 148 4.40 18.18 -8.76
CA GLY A 148 3.14 17.72 -8.16
C GLY A 148 3.19 16.30 -7.56
N VAL A 149 4.16 15.46 -7.89
CA VAL A 149 4.29 14.13 -7.26
C VAL A 149 4.76 14.30 -5.83
N VAL A 150 3.94 13.82 -4.88
CA VAL A 150 4.23 13.85 -3.45
C VAL A 150 4.70 12.51 -2.91
N GLY A 151 4.35 11.42 -3.58
CA GLY A 151 4.80 10.09 -3.22
C GLY A 151 4.61 9.08 -4.34
N VAL A 152 5.31 7.96 -4.22
CA VAL A 152 5.39 6.90 -5.23
C VAL A 152 5.35 5.55 -4.56
N GLY A 153 4.63 4.61 -5.16
CA GLY A 153 4.70 3.19 -4.84
C GLY A 153 5.00 2.35 -6.07
N CYS A 154 5.47 1.14 -5.87
CA CYS A 154 5.83 0.24 -6.96
C CYS A 154 5.19 -1.14 -6.82
N TYR A 155 5.36 -1.93 -7.90
CA TYR A 155 4.94 -3.33 -7.89
C TYR A 155 5.80 -4.14 -6.92
N SER A 156 5.13 -4.89 -6.04
CA SER A 156 5.74 -5.86 -5.12
C SER A 156 5.41 -7.27 -5.60
N ASP A 157 6.43 -8.07 -5.91
CA ASP A 157 6.27 -9.48 -6.27
C ASP A 157 6.36 -10.38 -5.04
N GLY A 158 5.78 -11.57 -5.10
CA GLY A 158 5.77 -12.50 -3.97
C GLY A 158 6.98 -13.42 -3.96
N LEU A 159 7.79 -13.35 -2.91
CA LEU A 159 8.82 -14.34 -2.60
C LEU A 159 8.23 -15.43 -1.70
N TRP A 160 7.72 -16.49 -2.32
CA TRP A 160 6.97 -17.53 -1.65
C TRP A 160 7.89 -18.53 -0.93
N GLU A 161 7.66 -18.78 0.36
CA GLU A 161 8.34 -19.86 1.10
C GLU A 161 7.89 -21.26 0.69
N SER A 162 6.67 -21.38 0.15
CA SER A 162 6.11 -22.60 -0.41
C SER A 162 5.56 -22.34 -1.81
N PRO A 163 5.40 -23.33 -2.67
CA PRO A 163 4.79 -23.11 -3.97
C PRO A 163 3.45 -22.39 -3.85
N ARG A 164 3.23 -21.36 -4.67
CA ARG A 164 1.95 -20.66 -4.71
C ARG A 164 0.82 -21.65 -4.98
N PRO A 165 -0.23 -21.68 -4.14
CA PRO A 165 -1.35 -22.58 -4.37
C PRO A 165 -2.04 -22.29 -5.70
N SER A 166 -2.33 -23.34 -6.49
CA SER A 166 -2.93 -23.20 -7.81
C SER A 166 -4.34 -22.57 -7.79
N TRP A 167 -5.04 -22.70 -6.67
CA TRP A 167 -6.34 -22.07 -6.41
C TRP A 167 -6.27 -20.61 -6.01
N PHE A 168 -5.08 -20.08 -5.64
CA PHE A 168 -4.96 -18.71 -5.09
C PHE A 168 -5.11 -17.67 -6.20
N PRO A 169 -6.15 -16.80 -6.16
CA PRO A 169 -6.42 -15.83 -7.22
C PRO A 169 -5.50 -14.62 -7.15
N GLY A 170 -4.96 -14.21 -8.29
CA GLY A 170 -4.08 -13.04 -8.39
C GLY A 170 -4.75 -11.73 -7.96
N GLU A 171 -6.06 -11.65 -8.08
CA GLU A 171 -6.89 -10.52 -7.67
C GLU A 171 -6.80 -10.24 -6.16
N PHE A 172 -6.58 -11.27 -5.35
CA PHE A 172 -6.48 -11.14 -3.89
C PHE A 172 -5.04 -11.21 -3.36
N SER A 173 -4.04 -11.04 -4.21
CA SER A 173 -2.62 -11.05 -3.79
C SER A 173 -2.30 -9.97 -2.74
N TRP A 174 -3.05 -8.87 -2.70
CA TRP A 174 -2.95 -7.86 -1.65
C TRP A 174 -3.15 -8.41 -0.23
N THR A 175 -3.89 -9.52 -0.06
CA THR A 175 -4.09 -10.14 1.27
C THR A 175 -2.82 -10.70 1.86
N ILE A 176 -1.85 -11.04 1.04
CA ILE A 176 -0.55 -11.60 1.43
C ILE A 176 0.59 -10.56 1.33
N GLY A 177 0.27 -9.30 1.03
CA GLY A 177 1.23 -8.19 1.01
C GLY A 177 1.91 -7.95 -0.34
N VAL A 178 1.39 -8.51 -1.44
CA VAL A 178 1.96 -8.33 -2.78
C VAL A 178 0.97 -7.72 -3.76
N SER A 179 1.47 -7.20 -4.87
CA SER A 179 0.66 -6.56 -5.90
C SER A 179 -0.34 -7.53 -6.52
N TYR A 180 -1.53 -7.03 -6.82
CA TYR A 180 -2.64 -7.86 -7.31
C TYR A 180 -2.95 -7.65 -8.79
N SER A 181 -3.64 -8.62 -9.38
CA SER A 181 -4.13 -8.52 -10.76
C SER A 181 -5.18 -7.42 -10.89
N GLY A 182 -4.96 -6.48 -11.80
CA GLY A 182 -5.84 -5.33 -12.03
C GLY A 182 -5.22 -3.98 -11.68
N LEU A 183 -4.00 -3.96 -11.16
CA LEU A 183 -3.20 -2.73 -11.02
C LEU A 183 -2.76 -2.18 -12.38
N PRO A 184 -2.52 -0.87 -12.51
CA PRO A 184 -2.03 -0.25 -13.73
C PRO A 184 -0.73 -0.91 -14.22
N GLN A 185 -0.59 -1.05 -15.54
CA GLN A 185 0.57 -1.67 -16.21
C GLN A 185 1.53 -0.62 -16.80
N ALA A 186 1.27 0.66 -16.54
CA ALA A 186 2.14 1.78 -16.86
C ALA A 186 2.16 2.74 -15.66
N PRO A 187 3.19 3.61 -15.53
CA PRO A 187 3.20 4.65 -14.52
C PRO A 187 1.91 5.47 -14.57
N THR A 188 1.21 5.55 -13.43
CA THR A 188 -0.16 6.09 -13.39
C THR A 188 -0.39 6.80 -12.06
N ALA A 189 -1.07 7.96 -12.11
CA ALA A 189 -1.56 8.62 -10.91
C ALA A 189 -2.65 7.75 -10.25
N VAL A 190 -2.53 7.54 -8.95
CA VAL A 190 -3.41 6.67 -8.16
C VAL A 190 -3.88 7.40 -6.90
N ARG A 191 -4.95 6.93 -6.28
CA ARG A 191 -5.46 7.49 -5.02
C ARG A 191 -4.48 7.26 -3.85
N ASN A 192 -3.89 6.07 -3.78
CA ASN A 192 -2.97 5.67 -2.71
C ASN A 192 -2.00 4.58 -3.17
N VAL A 193 -0.87 4.51 -2.50
CA VAL A 193 0.16 3.47 -2.65
C VAL A 193 0.36 2.75 -1.31
N TRP A 194 1.02 1.59 -1.32
CA TRP A 194 1.27 0.82 -0.11
C TRP A 194 2.60 1.18 0.54
N THR A 195 2.60 1.21 1.86
CA THR A 195 3.77 1.56 2.67
C THR A 195 4.90 0.53 2.62
N SER A 196 4.63 -0.72 2.19
CA SER A 196 5.69 -1.74 2.08
C SER A 196 6.82 -1.38 1.10
N ALA A 197 6.58 -0.41 0.20
CA ALA A 197 7.54 0.06 -0.80
C ALA A 197 7.23 1.51 -1.23
N MET A 198 6.88 2.37 -0.29
CA MET A 198 6.47 3.75 -0.54
C MET A 198 7.66 4.70 -0.40
N LEU A 199 7.80 5.62 -1.37
CA LEU A 199 8.54 6.86 -1.18
C LEU A 199 7.54 8.02 -1.00
N VAL A 200 7.83 8.95 -0.09
CA VAL A 200 7.04 10.16 0.12
C VAL A 200 7.94 11.35 0.39
N LYS A 201 7.62 12.53 -0.14
CA LYS A 201 8.29 13.77 0.22
C LYS A 201 8.08 14.04 1.71
N ARG A 202 9.19 14.33 2.43
CA ARG A 202 9.12 14.65 3.85
C ARG A 202 8.15 15.81 4.12
N SER A 203 8.20 16.85 3.30
CA SER A 203 7.30 18.00 3.44
C SER A 203 5.82 17.62 3.42
N ALA A 204 5.42 16.74 2.47
CA ALA A 204 4.03 16.27 2.40
C ALA A 204 3.65 15.38 3.59
N PHE A 205 4.55 14.54 4.08
CA PHE A 205 4.34 13.70 5.25
C PHE A 205 4.13 14.54 6.53
N GLU A 206 4.95 15.57 6.71
CA GLU A 206 4.91 16.47 7.88
C GLU A 206 3.67 17.36 7.90
N LEU A 207 3.10 17.74 6.72
CA LEU A 207 1.85 18.52 6.64
C LEU A 207 0.66 17.85 7.35
N VAL A 208 0.68 16.54 7.50
CA VAL A 208 -0.41 15.76 8.09
C VAL A 208 -0.01 15.05 9.39
N ASP A 209 1.12 15.44 10.01
CA ASP A 209 1.66 14.81 11.22
C ASP A 209 1.93 13.29 11.07
N GLY A 210 2.21 12.83 9.85
CA GLY A 210 2.54 11.45 9.56
C GLY A 210 1.38 10.47 9.66
N PHE A 211 1.69 9.22 10.02
CA PHE A 211 0.68 8.17 10.20
C PHE A 211 -0.12 8.37 11.47
N ARG A 212 -1.42 8.08 11.43
CA ARG A 212 -2.25 7.96 12.64
C ARG A 212 -1.88 6.67 13.37
N GLU A 213 -1.48 6.76 14.63
CA GLU A 213 -0.95 5.63 15.40
C GLU A 213 -2.04 4.62 15.82
N ASP A 214 -3.31 4.99 15.75
CA ASP A 214 -4.45 4.10 15.93
C ASP A 214 -4.84 3.34 14.64
N PHE A 215 -4.14 3.62 13.52
CA PHE A 215 -4.23 2.90 12.24
C PHE A 215 -3.10 1.88 12.09
N GLY A 216 -3.29 0.93 11.18
CA GLY A 216 -2.39 -0.20 10.96
C GLY A 216 -2.91 -1.48 11.64
N LYS A 217 -2.05 -2.49 11.70
CA LYS A 217 -2.38 -3.75 12.36
C LYS A 217 -2.09 -3.67 13.85
N ILE A 218 -3.14 -3.59 14.67
CA ILE A 218 -3.06 -3.57 16.13
C ILE A 218 -3.91 -4.73 16.66
N GLY A 219 -3.25 -5.81 17.09
CA GLY A 219 -3.94 -7.04 17.53
C GLY A 219 -4.82 -7.63 16.42
N ASN A 220 -6.13 -7.73 16.68
CA ASN A 220 -7.13 -8.24 15.72
C ASN A 220 -7.77 -7.16 14.84
N LYS A 221 -7.33 -5.90 14.94
CA LYS A 221 -7.79 -4.81 14.09
C LYS A 221 -6.78 -4.54 12.98
N SER A 222 -7.27 -4.12 11.82
CA SER A 222 -6.45 -3.68 10.72
C SER A 222 -7.16 -2.53 10.01
N LEU A 223 -6.70 -1.31 10.27
CA LEU A 223 -7.14 -0.11 9.58
C LEU A 223 -6.08 0.25 8.53
N PRO A 224 -6.45 0.69 7.32
CA PRO A 224 -5.51 0.94 6.23
C PRO A 224 -4.78 2.27 6.45
N GLU A 225 -3.64 2.23 7.14
CA GLU A 225 -2.80 3.38 7.46
C GLU A 225 -2.21 4.07 6.24
N ASP A 226 -1.92 3.29 5.20
CA ASP A 226 -1.43 3.78 3.91
C ASP A 226 -2.48 4.62 3.17
N THR A 227 -3.70 4.10 3.11
CA THR A 227 -4.82 4.81 2.46
C THR A 227 -5.16 6.09 3.23
N ASP A 228 -5.20 6.04 4.57
CA ASP A 228 -5.45 7.21 5.42
C ASP A 228 -4.40 8.31 5.20
N LEU A 229 -3.11 7.95 5.21
CA LEU A 229 -2.03 8.91 4.96
C LEU A 229 -2.19 9.58 3.60
N CYS A 230 -2.38 8.78 2.54
CA CYS A 230 -2.49 9.29 1.18
C CYS A 230 -3.69 10.23 1.01
N LEU A 231 -4.83 9.90 1.59
CA LEU A 231 -6.05 10.74 1.53
C LEU A 231 -5.88 12.05 2.32
N ARG A 232 -5.25 12.01 3.50
CA ARG A 232 -4.99 13.23 4.29
C ARG A 232 -4.03 14.18 3.59
N ILE A 233 -2.98 13.68 2.96
CA ILE A 233 -2.08 14.51 2.15
C ILE A 233 -2.84 15.12 0.97
N ALA A 234 -3.63 14.33 0.24
CA ALA A 234 -4.42 14.83 -0.88
C ALA A 234 -5.47 15.88 -0.48
N ALA A 235 -5.96 15.83 0.75
CA ALA A 235 -6.93 16.80 1.26
C ALA A 235 -6.31 18.17 1.62
N VAL A 236 -5.02 18.23 1.95
CA VAL A 236 -4.34 19.46 2.39
C VAL A 236 -3.39 20.04 1.35
N GLU A 237 -2.89 19.21 0.43
CA GLU A 237 -1.99 19.65 -0.64
C GLU A 237 -2.70 19.55 -2.00
N GLU A 238 -3.24 20.68 -2.44
CA GLU A 238 -3.98 20.79 -3.70
C GLU A 238 -3.07 20.42 -4.88
N ASN A 239 -3.57 19.59 -5.80
CA ASN A 239 -2.84 19.03 -6.95
C ASN A 239 -1.73 18.03 -6.59
N SER A 240 -1.68 17.50 -5.37
CA SER A 240 -0.77 16.42 -5.02
C SER A 240 -1.07 15.15 -5.82
N VAL A 241 -0.01 14.48 -6.28
CA VAL A 241 -0.10 13.25 -7.08
C VAL A 241 0.61 12.11 -6.35
N TRP A 242 -0.10 11.03 -6.11
CA TRP A 242 0.48 9.74 -5.78
C TRP A 242 0.70 8.96 -7.06
N MET A 243 1.94 8.53 -7.30
CA MET A 243 2.32 7.79 -8.50
C MET A 243 2.44 6.30 -8.21
N TRP A 244 1.94 5.48 -9.10
CA TRP A 244 2.17 4.03 -9.14
C TRP A 244 3.12 3.71 -10.29
N ASP A 245 4.18 2.94 -10.01
CA ASP A 245 5.06 2.38 -11.04
C ASP A 245 4.91 0.85 -11.09
N PRO A 246 4.66 0.26 -12.28
CA PRO A 246 4.54 -1.19 -12.44
C PRO A 246 5.88 -1.93 -12.44
N ALA A 247 7.01 -1.23 -12.32
CA ALA A 247 8.32 -1.88 -12.26
C ALA A 247 8.39 -2.85 -11.07
N LYS A 248 8.87 -4.06 -11.35
CA LYS A 248 9.00 -5.13 -10.35
C LYS A 248 10.31 -4.98 -9.56
N VAL A 249 10.41 -3.90 -8.84
CA VAL A 249 11.61 -3.52 -8.09
C VAL A 249 11.56 -3.89 -6.62
N MET A 250 10.51 -4.63 -6.21
CA MET A 250 10.29 -5.05 -4.84
C MET A 250 9.83 -6.50 -4.79
N GLN A 251 10.35 -7.26 -3.85
CA GLN A 251 9.88 -8.59 -3.47
C GLN A 251 9.45 -8.57 -2.01
N HIS A 252 8.31 -9.16 -1.70
CA HIS A 252 7.80 -9.30 -0.34
C HIS A 252 7.67 -10.79 0.00
N ARG A 253 8.18 -11.21 1.15
CA ARG A 253 8.11 -12.59 1.60
C ARG A 253 6.69 -13.01 1.92
N VAL A 254 6.33 -14.18 1.41
CA VAL A 254 5.02 -14.79 1.64
C VAL A 254 5.22 -16.07 2.45
N PRO A 255 5.12 -15.99 3.79
CA PRO A 255 5.22 -17.17 4.64
C PRO A 255 4.18 -18.21 4.28
N ALA A 256 4.53 -19.50 4.41
CA ALA A 256 3.63 -20.61 4.09
C ALA A 256 2.26 -20.52 4.79
N GLY A 257 2.22 -19.97 6.01
CA GLY A 257 0.98 -19.73 6.74
C GLY A 257 0.03 -18.73 6.08
N ARG A 258 0.54 -17.81 5.24
CA ARG A 258 -0.30 -16.87 4.46
C ARG A 258 -0.88 -17.51 3.19
N ALA A 259 -0.32 -18.63 2.74
CA ALA A 259 -0.74 -19.34 1.53
C ALA A 259 -1.95 -20.27 1.76
N THR A 260 -2.75 -20.04 2.80
CA THR A 260 -3.90 -20.88 3.17
C THR A 260 -5.24 -20.20 2.86
N PHE A 261 -6.25 -21.01 2.57
CA PHE A 261 -7.61 -20.50 2.33
C PHE A 261 -8.18 -19.78 3.58
N GLY A 262 -7.91 -20.32 4.76
CA GLY A 262 -8.34 -19.70 6.02
C GLY A 262 -7.72 -18.31 6.25
N TYR A 263 -6.44 -18.14 5.89
CA TYR A 263 -5.78 -16.84 5.94
C TYR A 263 -6.41 -15.84 4.97
N LEU A 264 -6.65 -16.25 3.72
CA LEU A 264 -7.33 -15.43 2.72
C LEU A 264 -8.68 -14.93 3.25
N MET A 265 -9.53 -15.83 3.77
CA MET A 265 -10.85 -15.47 4.30
C MET A 265 -10.74 -14.51 5.48
N SER A 266 -9.84 -14.78 6.42
CA SER A 266 -9.60 -13.90 7.59
C SER A 266 -9.18 -12.49 7.17
N ARG A 267 -8.25 -12.38 6.21
CA ARG A 267 -7.79 -11.08 5.69
C ARG A 267 -8.90 -10.33 4.96
N CYS A 268 -9.72 -11.02 4.17
CA CYS A 268 -10.86 -10.40 3.49
C CYS A 268 -11.91 -9.88 4.48
N PHE A 269 -12.21 -10.64 5.54
CA PHE A 269 -13.12 -10.19 6.58
C PHE A 269 -12.61 -8.91 7.27
N LEU A 270 -11.35 -8.91 7.70
CA LEU A 270 -10.72 -7.76 8.36
C LEU A 270 -10.65 -6.53 7.44
N GLN A 271 -10.38 -6.73 6.14
CA GLN A 271 -10.38 -5.64 5.17
C GLN A 271 -11.77 -5.03 5.00
N GLY A 272 -12.81 -5.85 4.88
CA GLY A 272 -14.19 -5.35 4.82
C GLY A 272 -14.56 -4.56 6.06
N TRP A 273 -14.23 -5.08 7.23
CA TRP A 273 -14.43 -4.42 8.52
C TRP A 273 -13.70 -3.07 8.62
N GLY A 274 -12.40 -3.05 8.23
CA GLY A 274 -11.57 -1.85 8.23
C GLY A 274 -12.07 -0.78 7.27
N LYS A 275 -12.53 -1.17 6.07
CA LYS A 275 -13.12 -0.24 5.09
C LYS A 275 -14.42 0.37 5.58
N ALA A 276 -15.28 -0.38 6.27
CA ALA A 276 -16.49 0.17 6.89
C ALA A 276 -16.15 1.16 8.01
N ALA A 277 -15.11 0.87 8.80
CA ALA A 277 -14.64 1.78 9.84
C ALA A 277 -14.14 3.09 9.24
N MET A 278 -13.30 3.03 8.20
CA MET A 278 -12.74 4.18 7.51
C MET A 278 -13.83 5.03 6.83
N ALA A 279 -14.74 4.40 6.09
CA ALA A 279 -15.86 5.10 5.44
C ALA A 279 -16.73 5.89 6.41
N ARG A 280 -16.77 5.47 7.69
CA ARG A 280 -17.50 6.20 8.73
C ARG A 280 -16.72 7.37 9.31
N MET A 281 -15.39 7.35 9.25
CA MET A 281 -14.52 8.41 9.76
C MET A 281 -14.35 9.55 8.74
N ASP A 282 -14.12 9.21 7.48
CA ASP A 282 -13.65 10.15 6.45
C ASP A 282 -14.75 10.50 5.39
N GLY A 283 -15.94 9.89 5.50
CA GLY A 283 -16.99 10.01 4.47
C GLY A 283 -16.94 8.87 3.44
N PHE A 284 -18.11 8.56 2.84
CA PHE A 284 -18.30 7.31 2.09
C PHE A 284 -17.78 7.34 0.65
N ASP A 285 -17.82 8.48 -0.05
CA ASP A 285 -17.71 8.48 -1.53
C ASP A 285 -16.27 8.38 -2.05
N GLU A 286 -15.32 9.11 -1.51
CA GLU A 286 -13.94 9.10 -2.01
C GLU A 286 -13.15 7.87 -1.55
N SER A 287 -13.43 7.39 -0.34
CA SER A 287 -12.71 6.24 0.23
C SER A 287 -13.05 4.91 -0.43
N THR A 288 -14.18 4.79 -1.15
CA THR A 288 -14.67 3.51 -1.70
C THR A 288 -14.79 3.43 -3.22
N ALA A 289 -14.49 4.50 -3.97
CA ALA A 289 -14.61 4.51 -5.43
C ALA A 289 -13.73 3.45 -6.12
N LEU A 290 -12.50 3.27 -5.66
CA LEU A 290 -11.56 2.26 -6.16
C LEU A 290 -12.06 0.84 -5.88
N GLU A 291 -12.60 0.60 -4.70
CA GLU A 291 -13.15 -0.68 -4.29
C GLU A 291 -14.40 -1.05 -5.12
N ARG A 292 -15.24 -0.06 -5.47
CA ARG A 292 -16.37 -0.28 -6.38
C ARG A 292 -15.90 -0.68 -7.77
N HIS A 293 -14.87 0.00 -8.32
CA HIS A 293 -14.30 -0.36 -9.62
C HIS A 293 -13.69 -1.78 -9.60
N TYR A 294 -12.92 -2.09 -8.55
CA TYR A 294 -12.33 -3.41 -8.35
C TYR A 294 -13.41 -4.50 -8.28
N ALA A 295 -14.45 -4.31 -7.47
CA ALA A 295 -15.56 -5.25 -7.34
C ALA A 295 -16.38 -5.41 -8.63
N ALA A 296 -16.58 -4.31 -9.39
CA ALA A 296 -17.43 -4.33 -10.59
C ALA A 296 -16.70 -4.80 -11.85
N ARG A 297 -15.37 -4.68 -11.94
CA ARG A 297 -14.61 -5.01 -13.15
C ARG A 297 -13.54 -6.06 -12.90
N THR A 298 -12.65 -5.87 -11.91
CA THR A 298 -11.50 -6.76 -11.71
C THR A 298 -11.94 -8.15 -11.26
N LEU A 299 -12.84 -8.23 -10.28
CA LEU A 299 -13.28 -9.53 -9.74
C LEU A 299 -14.10 -10.34 -10.76
N PRO A 300 -15.11 -9.80 -11.48
CA PRO A 300 -15.83 -10.55 -12.52
C PRO A 300 -14.91 -11.01 -13.66
N ALA A 301 -13.96 -10.17 -14.08
CA ALA A 301 -12.97 -10.55 -15.07
C ALA A 301 -12.08 -11.70 -14.58
N GLY A 302 -11.70 -11.71 -13.28
CA GLY A 302 -10.96 -12.80 -12.65
C GLY A 302 -11.73 -14.12 -12.65
N VAL A 303 -13.00 -14.07 -12.27
CA VAL A 303 -13.90 -15.24 -12.33
C VAL A 303 -13.99 -15.76 -13.78
N GLY A 304 -14.21 -14.87 -14.76
CA GLY A 304 -14.28 -15.23 -16.17
C GLY A 304 -12.99 -15.88 -16.68
N ARG A 305 -11.81 -15.36 -16.31
CA ARG A 305 -10.51 -15.96 -16.64
C ARG A 305 -10.39 -17.37 -16.05
N GLY A 306 -10.70 -17.56 -14.77
CA GLY A 306 -10.62 -18.87 -14.13
C GLY A 306 -11.55 -19.91 -14.77
N LEU A 307 -12.76 -19.52 -15.14
CA LEU A 307 -13.69 -20.40 -15.87
C LEU A 307 -13.17 -20.75 -17.28
N ALA A 308 -12.59 -19.78 -17.98
CA ALA A 308 -11.98 -20.00 -19.29
C ALA A 308 -10.75 -20.92 -19.21
N ASP A 309 -9.93 -20.78 -18.16
CA ASP A 309 -8.78 -21.67 -17.92
C ASP A 309 -9.24 -23.10 -17.67
N ALA A 310 -10.29 -23.28 -16.87
CA ALA A 310 -10.89 -24.59 -16.61
C ALA A 310 -11.42 -25.25 -17.91
N ALA A 311 -12.07 -24.48 -18.78
CA ALA A 311 -12.54 -24.95 -20.07
C ALA A 311 -11.39 -25.33 -21.02
N ARG A 312 -10.19 -24.81 -20.81
CA ARG A 312 -8.95 -25.15 -21.54
C ARG A 312 -8.16 -26.29 -20.91
N GLY A 313 -8.66 -26.89 -19.81
CA GLY A 313 -8.05 -28.04 -19.15
C GLY A 313 -7.31 -27.71 -17.82
N ASP A 314 -7.14 -26.44 -17.43
CA ASP A 314 -6.61 -26.08 -16.11
C ASP A 314 -7.73 -26.03 -15.07
N ILE A 315 -8.03 -27.20 -14.48
CA ILE A 315 -9.10 -27.35 -13.46
C ILE A 315 -8.90 -26.42 -12.26
N SER A 316 -7.67 -26.00 -11.97
CA SER A 316 -7.39 -25.06 -10.88
C SER A 316 -8.06 -23.68 -11.08
N GLY A 317 -8.44 -23.35 -12.31
CA GLY A 317 -9.26 -22.20 -12.65
C GLY A 317 -10.60 -22.14 -11.92
N LEU A 318 -11.25 -23.30 -11.70
CA LEU A 318 -12.47 -23.37 -10.88
C LEU A 318 -12.18 -22.98 -9.42
N GLY A 319 -11.06 -23.45 -8.89
CA GLY A 319 -10.60 -23.08 -7.55
C GLY A 319 -10.37 -21.58 -7.42
N ARG A 320 -9.70 -20.96 -8.41
CA ARG A 320 -9.48 -19.49 -8.45
C ARG A 320 -10.79 -18.72 -8.51
N SER A 321 -11.73 -19.13 -9.39
CA SER A 321 -13.04 -18.50 -9.51
C SER A 321 -13.85 -18.61 -8.21
N GLY A 322 -13.88 -19.79 -7.61
CA GLY A 322 -14.57 -20.03 -6.32
C GLY A 322 -13.95 -19.23 -5.18
N ALA A 323 -12.62 -19.14 -5.13
CA ALA A 323 -11.91 -18.35 -4.15
C ALA A 323 -12.21 -16.85 -4.26
N ILE A 324 -12.31 -16.29 -5.49
CA ILE A 324 -12.70 -14.89 -5.72
C ILE A 324 -14.10 -14.63 -5.14
N VAL A 325 -15.08 -15.46 -5.47
CA VAL A 325 -16.47 -15.30 -5.00
C VAL A 325 -16.53 -15.41 -3.48
N ALA A 326 -15.88 -16.42 -2.89
CA ALA A 326 -15.86 -16.63 -1.45
C ALA A 326 -15.19 -15.44 -0.71
N ALA A 327 -14.01 -15.02 -1.18
CA ALA A 327 -13.25 -13.92 -0.59
C ALA A 327 -14.02 -12.60 -0.62
N PHE A 328 -14.67 -12.28 -1.75
CA PHE A 328 -15.52 -11.10 -1.87
C PHE A 328 -16.72 -11.17 -0.93
N SER A 329 -17.41 -12.30 -0.87
CA SER A 329 -18.56 -12.50 0.03
C SER A 329 -18.16 -12.30 1.51
N VAL A 330 -17.00 -12.81 1.90
CA VAL A 330 -16.46 -12.65 3.26
C VAL A 330 -16.06 -11.20 3.56
N ALA A 331 -15.50 -10.48 2.56
CA ALA A 331 -15.23 -9.05 2.72
C ALA A 331 -16.51 -8.23 2.92
N VAL A 332 -17.58 -8.53 2.16
CA VAL A 332 -18.91 -7.92 2.34
C VAL A 332 -19.48 -8.25 3.74
N ALA A 333 -19.33 -9.49 4.18
CA ALA A 333 -19.75 -9.89 5.53
C ALA A 333 -18.99 -9.12 6.63
N GLY A 334 -17.68 -8.92 6.49
CA GLY A 334 -16.88 -8.11 7.41
C GLY A 334 -17.35 -6.65 7.46
N TYR A 335 -17.65 -6.07 6.30
CA TYR A 335 -18.20 -4.71 6.20
C TYR A 335 -19.57 -4.61 6.92
N ALA A 336 -20.48 -5.52 6.62
CA ALA A 336 -21.80 -5.57 7.26
C ALA A 336 -21.70 -5.80 8.78
N TRP A 337 -20.78 -6.64 9.22
CA TRP A 337 -20.52 -6.89 10.64
C TRP A 337 -20.14 -5.62 11.39
N TYR A 338 -19.24 -4.82 10.83
CA TYR A 338 -18.88 -3.53 11.44
C TYR A 338 -20.10 -2.62 11.62
N LEU A 339 -20.99 -2.54 10.63
CA LEU A 339 -22.19 -1.70 10.71
C LEU A 339 -23.14 -2.15 11.84
N VAL A 340 -23.20 -3.45 12.10
CA VAL A 340 -24.01 -3.99 13.22
C VAL A 340 -23.33 -3.78 14.57
N GLU A 341 -22.01 -4.02 14.66
CA GLU A 341 -21.24 -3.91 15.92
C GLU A 341 -21.09 -2.46 16.40
N SER A 342 -20.95 -1.52 15.50
CA SER A 342 -20.56 -0.13 15.78
C SER A 342 -21.56 0.66 16.67
N PRO A 343 -22.89 0.45 16.61
CA PRO A 343 -23.83 1.08 17.53
C PRO A 343 -23.68 0.62 18.99
N PHE A 344 -23.27 -0.63 19.19
CA PHE A 344 -23.10 -1.20 20.53
C PHE A 344 -21.81 -0.72 21.21
N ARG A 345 -20.75 -0.46 20.45
CA ARG A 345 -19.49 0.10 20.97
C ARG A 345 -19.64 1.51 21.53
N LYS A 346 -20.38 2.40 20.87
CA LYS A 346 -20.68 3.74 21.41
C LYS A 346 -21.38 3.71 22.77
N LYS A 347 -22.16 2.66 23.06
CA LYS A 347 -22.82 2.47 24.34
C LYS A 347 -21.87 1.95 25.44
N ALA A 348 -20.87 1.15 25.07
CA ALA A 348 -19.88 0.64 26.03
C ALA A 348 -18.86 1.70 26.44
N ASP A 349 -18.40 2.52 25.49
CA ASP A 349 -17.44 3.61 25.74
C ASP A 349 -18.09 4.82 26.47
N SER A 350 -19.41 4.92 26.48
CA SER A 350 -20.19 5.95 27.19
C SER A 350 -20.70 5.51 28.57
N ALA A 351 -20.45 4.28 28.99
CA ALA A 351 -20.76 3.82 30.34
C ALA A 351 -19.76 4.46 31.33
N PRO A 352 -20.19 5.19 32.39
CA PRO A 352 -19.29 5.73 33.37
C PRO A 352 -18.51 4.59 34.03
N SER A 353 -17.17 4.74 34.11
CA SER A 353 -16.34 3.82 34.89
C SER A 353 -16.87 3.78 36.31
N ALA A 354 -17.42 2.61 36.70
CA ALA A 354 -17.77 2.38 38.10
C ALA A 354 -16.47 2.38 38.90
N THR A 355 -16.11 3.56 39.43
CA THR A 355 -15.14 3.68 40.49
C THR A 355 -15.71 3.02 41.74
N ALA A 356 -15.11 1.97 42.18
CA ALA A 356 -15.13 1.49 43.53
C ALA A 356 -13.70 1.22 43.98
#